data_da4aeb64420aa11a922774dae7429c8d
#
_entry.id   da4aeb64420aa11a922774dae7429c8d
#
_cell.length_a   1.000
_cell.length_b   1.000
_cell.length_c   1.000
_cell.angle_alpha   90.00
_cell.angle_beta   90.00
_cell.angle_gamma   90.00
#
_symmetry.space_group_name_H-M   'P 1'
#
loop_
_entity.id
_entity.type
_entity.pdbx_description
1 polymer ?
#
loop_
_entity_poly.entity_id
_entity_poly.type
_entity_poly.pdbx_seq_one_letter_code
_entity_poly.pdbx_strand_id
1 'polypeptide(L)'
;MAATSLGPGAGTVGGNDPAKAIRLIVNADDFGISESANRAIERAHREGILTSASLMVAGDAADEAVRIARANPLLGVGLHLVLVCGRAVLPGHRIPGLVDAAGRFTDNPVLAGLRYFFLPGLRAQVRDEVLAQFEAFQATALPLDHVNGHLNFHLHPGVFRVLLDEAGRLGVRSVRLTRDPLIQNLRLAFGEYLYRVSHAAVFGALSRRSRPLLAQRGLRHAGATYGLLQNSRVTEDYLLRLLPELQPGTWELYCHADEGAHRHELEALLSPRVREVLEARGIRSCRYSDCL
;
A
#
# COMPACT_ATOMS: atom_id res chain seq x y z
N MET A 1 -30.55 62.09 -18.81
CA MET A 1 -29.16 61.60 -18.58
C MET A 1 -29.26 60.42 -17.65
N ALA A 2 -29.16 59.20 -18.17
CA ALA A 2 -29.23 57.93 -17.42
C ALA A 2 -27.82 57.42 -17.24
N ALA A 3 -27.39 57.21 -16.00
CA ALA A 3 -26.10 56.62 -15.65
C ALA A 3 -26.25 55.11 -15.53
N THR A 4 -25.60 54.39 -16.42
CA THR A 4 -25.48 52.94 -16.42
C THR A 4 -24.39 52.52 -15.43
N SER A 5 -24.77 51.84 -14.34
CA SER A 5 -23.86 51.22 -13.41
C SER A 5 -23.47 49.80 -13.93
N LEU A 6 -22.20 49.65 -14.25
CA LEU A 6 -21.58 48.32 -14.48
C LEU A 6 -21.31 47.66 -13.12
N GLY A 7 -22.02 46.58 -12.83
CA GLY A 7 -21.74 45.69 -11.69
C GLY A 7 -20.50 44.86 -11.94
N PRO A 8 -19.71 44.52 -10.88
CA PRO A 8 -18.55 43.65 -11.02
C PRO A 8 -18.97 42.20 -11.26
N GLY A 9 -18.51 41.65 -12.37
CA GLY A 9 -18.67 40.24 -12.69
C GLY A 9 -17.98 39.36 -11.61
N ALA A 10 -18.78 38.62 -10.85
CA ALA A 10 -18.33 37.59 -9.98
C ALA A 10 -17.74 36.44 -10.83
N GLY A 11 -16.44 36.40 -10.92
CA GLY A 11 -15.73 35.24 -11.43
C GLY A 11 -16.05 34.01 -10.54
N THR A 12 -16.82 33.09 -11.08
CA THR A 12 -17.05 31.78 -10.45
C THR A 12 -15.72 31.08 -10.36
N VAL A 13 -15.15 31.05 -9.16
CA VAL A 13 -14.07 30.10 -8.80
C VAL A 13 -14.64 28.70 -9.06
N GLY A 14 -14.06 28.00 -10.03
CA GLY A 14 -14.52 26.67 -10.47
C GLY A 14 -14.63 25.75 -9.27
N GLY A 15 -15.86 25.37 -8.92
CA GLY A 15 -16.14 24.43 -7.86
C GLY A 15 -15.41 23.11 -8.17
N ASN A 16 -14.59 22.65 -7.22
CA ASN A 16 -13.92 21.35 -7.28
C ASN A 16 -15.01 20.27 -7.25
N ASP A 17 -15.44 19.81 -8.42
CA ASP A 17 -16.37 18.69 -8.56
C ASP A 17 -15.64 17.41 -8.05
N PRO A 18 -16.08 16.83 -6.92
CA PRO A 18 -15.42 15.64 -6.34
C PRO A 18 -15.34 14.47 -7.31
N ALA A 19 -16.24 14.39 -8.31
CA ALA A 19 -16.27 13.36 -9.33
C ALA A 19 -15.14 13.51 -10.37
N LYS A 20 -14.57 14.72 -10.50
CA LYS A 20 -13.47 15.01 -11.44
C LYS A 20 -12.09 15.02 -10.76
N ALA A 21 -12.02 14.84 -9.45
CA ALA A 21 -10.78 14.89 -8.71
C ALA A 21 -9.93 13.64 -8.96
N ILE A 22 -8.63 13.85 -9.20
CA ILE A 22 -7.62 12.78 -9.22
C ILE A 22 -6.96 12.75 -7.84
N ARG A 23 -7.05 11.61 -7.15
CA ARG A 23 -6.46 11.39 -5.83
C ARG A 23 -5.42 10.29 -5.93
N LEU A 24 -4.29 10.50 -5.31
CA LEU A 24 -3.18 9.55 -5.30
C LEU A 24 -2.72 9.27 -3.87
N ILE A 25 -2.82 8.02 -3.47
CA ILE A 25 -2.19 7.49 -2.27
C ILE A 25 -0.80 7.04 -2.68
N VAL A 26 0.24 7.60 -2.05
CA VAL A 26 1.62 7.16 -2.25
C VAL A 26 2.07 6.43 -0.99
N ASN A 27 2.21 5.12 -1.09
CA ASN A 27 2.50 4.24 0.04
C ASN A 27 3.90 3.62 -0.06
N ALA A 28 4.67 3.64 1.02
CA ALA A 28 5.89 2.85 1.13
C ALA A 28 5.61 1.57 1.92
N ASP A 29 5.92 0.42 1.32
CA ASP A 29 5.86 -0.87 1.98
C ASP A 29 7.10 -1.10 2.86
N ASP A 30 7.06 -2.13 3.71
CA ASP A 30 8.17 -2.60 4.53
C ASP A 30 8.68 -1.60 5.59
N PHE A 31 7.85 -0.65 6.05
CA PHE A 31 8.20 0.22 7.17
C PHE A 31 8.48 -0.61 8.43
N GLY A 32 9.65 -0.43 9.03
CA GLY A 32 10.11 -1.23 10.18
C GLY A 32 10.98 -2.44 9.80
N ILE A 33 11.19 -2.75 8.52
CA ILE A 33 12.08 -3.84 8.13
C ILE A 33 13.55 -3.55 8.46
N SER A 34 13.98 -2.30 8.31
CA SER A 34 15.34 -1.84 8.59
C SER A 34 15.37 -0.34 8.90
N GLU A 35 16.42 0.11 9.59
CA GLU A 35 16.66 1.55 9.81
C GLU A 35 16.83 2.34 8.51
N SER A 36 17.45 1.73 7.48
CA SER A 36 17.64 2.34 6.17
C SER A 36 16.29 2.62 5.49
N ALA A 37 15.37 1.66 5.50
CA ALA A 37 14.00 1.85 4.99
C ALA A 37 13.25 2.90 5.83
N ASN A 38 13.38 2.87 7.15
CA ASN A 38 12.72 3.81 8.04
C ASN A 38 13.13 5.27 7.75
N ARG A 39 14.45 5.54 7.62
CA ARG A 39 14.96 6.88 7.28
C ARG A 39 14.50 7.33 5.89
N ALA A 40 14.51 6.43 4.91
CA ALA A 40 14.02 6.72 3.57
C ALA A 40 12.54 7.10 3.57
N ILE A 41 11.72 6.37 4.30
CA ILE A 41 10.27 6.60 4.43
C ILE A 41 10.01 7.95 5.13
N GLU A 42 10.70 8.23 6.25
CA GLU A 42 10.58 9.52 6.92
C GLU A 42 10.94 10.68 5.99
N ARG A 43 12.06 10.56 5.28
CA ARG A 43 12.53 11.58 4.35
C ARG A 43 11.57 11.77 3.18
N ALA A 44 11.08 10.67 2.57
CA ALA A 44 10.11 10.73 1.48
C ALA A 44 8.78 11.36 1.91
N HIS A 45 8.38 11.19 3.18
CA HIS A 45 7.19 11.84 3.72
C HIS A 45 7.41 13.34 3.97
N ARG A 46 8.53 13.72 4.57
CA ARG A 46 8.81 15.11 4.95
C ARG A 46 9.22 16.00 3.78
N GLU A 47 9.96 15.44 2.83
CA GLU A 47 10.57 16.20 1.73
C GLU A 47 9.99 15.85 0.36
N GLY A 48 9.28 14.71 0.25
CA GLY A 48 8.77 14.15 -1.01
C GLY A 48 7.26 14.16 -1.12
N ILE A 49 6.76 13.14 -1.80
CA ILE A 49 5.35 12.97 -2.12
C ILE A 49 4.67 11.85 -1.33
N LEU A 50 5.39 11.17 -0.40
CA LEU A 50 4.88 10.03 0.34
C LEU A 50 3.77 10.44 1.32
N THR A 51 2.65 9.74 1.30
CA THR A 51 1.50 10.02 2.17
C THR A 51 1.21 8.92 3.19
N SER A 52 1.62 7.69 2.90
CA SER A 52 1.33 6.53 3.73
C SER A 52 2.50 5.56 3.78
N ALA A 53 2.56 4.74 4.82
CA ALA A 53 3.52 3.65 4.95
C ALA A 53 2.86 2.43 5.61
N SER A 54 3.36 1.23 5.32
CA SER A 54 2.80 -0.02 5.85
C SER A 54 3.79 -0.68 6.79
N LEU A 55 3.44 -0.73 8.08
CA LEU A 55 4.31 -1.16 9.18
C LEU A 55 4.38 -2.68 9.30
N MET A 56 5.57 -3.24 9.26
CA MET A 56 5.91 -4.61 9.66
C MET A 56 6.13 -4.65 11.17
N VAL A 57 5.13 -5.06 11.92
CA VAL A 57 5.16 -5.02 13.40
C VAL A 57 6.19 -5.93 14.05
N ALA A 58 6.69 -6.94 13.33
CA ALA A 58 7.76 -7.84 13.75
C ALA A 58 9.07 -7.59 12.97
N GLY A 59 9.20 -6.45 12.28
CA GLY A 59 10.43 -6.05 11.58
C GLY A 59 11.53 -5.68 12.56
N ASP A 60 12.78 -5.88 12.14
CA ASP A 60 13.96 -5.69 13.01
C ASP A 60 14.11 -4.22 13.49
N ALA A 61 13.50 -3.25 12.78
CA ALA A 61 13.48 -1.82 13.15
C ALA A 61 12.07 -1.27 13.42
N ALA A 62 11.11 -2.14 13.82
CA ALA A 62 9.71 -1.76 14.05
C ALA A 62 9.54 -0.67 15.13
N ASP A 63 10.30 -0.74 16.22
CA ASP A 63 10.25 0.27 17.31
C ASP A 63 10.67 1.66 16.82
N GLU A 64 11.68 1.73 15.95
CA GLU A 64 12.10 2.98 15.32
C GLU A 64 11.02 3.51 14.39
N ALA A 65 10.42 2.64 13.56
CA ALA A 65 9.31 3.00 12.68
C ALA A 65 8.13 3.61 13.46
N VAL A 66 7.77 3.02 14.60
CA VAL A 66 6.72 3.55 15.49
C VAL A 66 7.10 4.93 16.05
N ARG A 67 8.36 5.16 16.43
CA ARG A 67 8.82 6.50 16.88
C ARG A 67 8.72 7.54 15.77
N ILE A 68 9.15 7.18 14.55
CA ILE A 68 9.03 8.04 13.36
C ILE A 68 7.58 8.36 13.06
N ALA A 69 6.70 7.34 13.06
CA ALA A 69 5.26 7.54 12.81
C ALA A 69 4.62 8.51 13.81
N ARG A 70 4.95 8.39 15.10
CA ARG A 70 4.46 9.32 16.14
C ARG A 70 4.97 10.74 15.97
N ALA A 71 6.19 10.92 15.46
CA ALA A 71 6.77 12.23 15.15
C ALA A 71 6.19 12.85 13.87
N ASN A 72 5.53 12.06 13.02
CA ASN A 72 4.97 12.49 11.74
C ASN A 72 3.46 12.14 11.65
N PRO A 73 2.57 12.82 12.39
CA PRO A 73 1.15 12.46 12.51
C PRO A 73 0.35 12.58 11.20
N LEU A 74 0.91 13.20 10.19
CA LEU A 74 0.32 13.28 8.85
C LEU A 74 0.67 12.06 7.97
N LEU A 75 1.61 11.21 8.39
CA LEU A 75 1.88 9.94 7.73
C LEU A 75 0.76 8.93 8.07
N GLY A 76 0.04 8.46 7.06
CA GLY A 76 -0.93 7.37 7.24
C GLY A 76 -0.20 6.04 7.46
N VAL A 77 -0.40 5.40 8.60
CA VAL A 77 0.29 4.13 8.89
C VAL A 77 -0.69 2.97 8.84
N GLY A 78 -0.44 2.04 7.93
CA GLY A 78 -1.17 0.78 7.81
C GLY A 78 -0.42 -0.40 8.41
N LEU A 79 -1.11 -1.53 8.56
CA LEU A 79 -0.50 -2.80 8.92
C LEU A 79 -0.04 -3.55 7.67
N HIS A 80 1.26 -3.86 7.61
CA HIS A 80 1.87 -4.73 6.60
C HIS A 80 1.92 -6.16 7.11
N LEU A 81 0.93 -6.99 6.76
CA LEU A 81 0.85 -8.38 7.19
C LEU A 81 2.00 -9.20 6.61
N VAL A 82 2.77 -9.85 7.48
CA VAL A 82 3.90 -10.71 7.12
C VAL A 82 3.56 -12.16 7.40
N LEU A 83 3.48 -12.97 6.34
CA LEU A 83 3.22 -14.42 6.41
C LEU A 83 4.19 -15.21 5.52
N VAL A 84 5.22 -14.55 5.01
CA VAL A 84 6.28 -15.08 4.16
C VAL A 84 7.48 -14.13 4.24
N CYS A 85 8.69 -14.59 4.04
CA CYS A 85 9.92 -13.79 3.95
C CYS A 85 10.14 -12.82 5.13
N GLY A 86 9.83 -13.23 6.36
CA GLY A 86 9.98 -12.36 7.52
C GLY A 86 9.86 -13.11 8.85
N ARG A 87 9.73 -12.36 9.95
CA ARG A 87 9.53 -12.90 11.30
C ARG A 87 8.05 -12.93 11.67
N ALA A 88 7.65 -13.94 12.43
CA ALA A 88 6.35 -14.01 13.07
C ALA A 88 6.32 -13.22 14.38
N VAL A 89 5.13 -12.77 14.78
CA VAL A 89 4.85 -12.21 16.10
C VAL A 89 4.72 -13.33 17.13
N LEU A 90 4.01 -14.40 16.77
CA LEU A 90 3.83 -15.54 17.67
C LEU A 90 5.09 -16.40 17.78
N PRO A 91 5.36 -16.96 18.97
CA PRO A 91 6.46 -17.91 19.13
C PRO A 91 6.19 -19.19 18.34
N GLY A 92 7.25 -19.81 17.78
CA GLY A 92 7.16 -20.93 16.86
C GLY A 92 6.36 -22.16 17.38
N HIS A 93 6.33 -22.39 18.69
CA HIS A 93 5.53 -23.49 19.27
C HIS A 93 4.00 -23.27 19.13
N ARG A 94 3.55 -22.04 18.95
CA ARG A 94 2.13 -21.71 18.69
C ARG A 94 1.74 -21.91 17.23
N ILE A 95 2.69 -21.74 16.31
CA ILE A 95 2.51 -21.78 14.86
C ILE A 95 3.56 -22.66 14.17
N PRO A 96 3.82 -23.90 14.65
CA PRO A 96 4.95 -24.72 14.17
C PRO A 96 4.84 -25.10 12.69
N GLY A 97 3.66 -25.00 12.10
CA GLY A 97 3.44 -25.25 10.69
C GLY A 97 3.78 -24.06 9.78
N LEU A 98 3.98 -22.86 10.32
CA LEU A 98 4.23 -21.66 9.52
C LEU A 98 5.68 -21.21 9.52
N VAL A 99 6.40 -21.44 10.63
CA VAL A 99 7.75 -20.89 10.85
C VAL A 99 8.76 -21.98 11.15
N ASP A 100 10.03 -21.64 11.00
CA ASP A 100 11.18 -22.46 11.40
C ASP A 100 11.50 -22.31 12.91
N ALA A 101 12.56 -22.97 13.36
CA ALA A 101 13.03 -22.91 14.76
C ALA A 101 13.45 -21.51 15.21
N ALA A 102 13.78 -20.60 14.27
CA ALA A 102 14.13 -19.21 14.54
C ALA A 102 12.91 -18.26 14.50
N GLY A 103 11.69 -18.80 14.34
CA GLY A 103 10.47 -18.02 14.25
C GLY A 103 10.34 -17.25 12.93
N ARG A 104 10.97 -17.73 11.86
CA ARG A 104 10.92 -17.11 10.52
C ARG A 104 10.02 -17.90 9.59
N PHE A 105 9.21 -17.17 8.82
CA PHE A 105 8.48 -17.76 7.70
C PHE A 105 9.44 -18.22 6.59
N THR A 106 8.97 -19.13 5.74
CA THR A 106 9.74 -19.55 4.55
C THR A 106 9.97 -18.37 3.60
N ASP A 107 11.14 -18.34 2.97
CA ASP A 107 11.48 -17.37 1.92
C ASP A 107 10.95 -17.77 0.53
N ASN A 108 10.13 -18.82 0.45
CA ASN A 108 9.50 -19.25 -0.79
C ASN A 108 7.98 -18.94 -0.78
N PRO A 109 7.54 -17.83 -1.43
CA PRO A 109 6.14 -17.40 -1.43
C PRO A 109 5.21 -18.40 -2.13
N VAL A 110 5.70 -19.10 -3.14
CA VAL A 110 4.89 -20.12 -3.85
C VAL A 110 4.61 -21.29 -2.93
N LEU A 111 5.65 -21.78 -2.24
CA LEU A 111 5.49 -22.89 -1.27
C LEU A 111 4.56 -22.47 -0.12
N ALA A 112 4.73 -21.28 0.43
CA ALA A 112 3.85 -20.75 1.48
C ALA A 112 2.39 -20.71 1.01
N GLY A 113 2.15 -20.14 -0.17
CA GLY A 113 0.81 -20.06 -0.75
C GLY A 113 0.15 -21.41 -0.97
N LEU A 114 0.88 -22.38 -1.55
CA LEU A 114 0.36 -23.74 -1.73
C LEU A 114 0.04 -24.42 -0.39
N ARG A 115 0.92 -24.29 0.62
CA ARG A 115 0.70 -24.87 1.94
C ARG A 115 -0.52 -24.25 2.63
N TYR A 116 -0.68 -22.94 2.61
CA TYR A 116 -1.81 -22.25 3.24
C TYR A 116 -3.13 -22.53 2.52
N PHE A 117 -3.09 -22.85 1.23
CA PHE A 117 -4.26 -23.21 0.45
C PHE A 117 -4.69 -24.67 0.68
N PHE A 118 -3.75 -25.61 0.56
CA PHE A 118 -4.05 -27.04 0.54
C PHE A 118 -4.00 -27.74 1.89
N LEU A 119 -3.38 -27.12 2.93
CA LEU A 119 -3.26 -27.74 4.26
C LEU A 119 -4.24 -27.09 5.25
N PRO A 120 -5.45 -27.65 5.44
CA PRO A 120 -6.47 -27.05 6.32
C PRO A 120 -5.99 -26.90 7.77
N GLY A 121 -5.10 -27.77 8.25
CA GLY A 121 -4.51 -27.68 9.59
C GLY A 121 -3.70 -26.41 9.86
N LEU A 122 -3.27 -25.69 8.81
CA LEU A 122 -2.57 -24.42 8.97
C LEU A 122 -3.50 -23.21 9.13
N ARG A 123 -4.79 -23.34 8.83
CA ARG A 123 -5.74 -22.21 8.85
C ARG A 123 -5.86 -21.54 10.23
N ALA A 124 -5.89 -22.34 11.29
CA ALA A 124 -5.92 -21.81 12.65
C ALA A 124 -4.63 -21.05 12.97
N GLN A 125 -3.47 -21.60 12.61
CA GLN A 125 -2.19 -20.95 12.84
C GLN A 125 -2.06 -19.64 12.05
N VAL A 126 -2.49 -19.61 10.77
CA VAL A 126 -2.54 -18.39 9.95
C VAL A 126 -3.45 -17.34 10.60
N ARG A 127 -4.63 -17.76 11.09
CA ARG A 127 -5.55 -16.86 11.78
C ARG A 127 -4.93 -16.32 13.06
N ASP A 128 -4.34 -17.16 13.89
CA ASP A 128 -3.73 -16.75 15.15
C ASP A 128 -2.59 -15.76 14.94
N GLU A 129 -1.74 -16.00 13.94
CA GLU A 129 -0.65 -15.09 13.59
C GLU A 129 -1.16 -13.74 13.04
N VAL A 130 -2.16 -13.75 12.14
CA VAL A 130 -2.79 -12.51 11.65
C VAL A 130 -3.34 -11.69 12.81
N LEU A 131 -4.04 -12.32 13.75
CA LEU A 131 -4.58 -11.64 14.93
C LEU A 131 -3.48 -11.08 15.81
N ALA A 132 -2.39 -11.84 16.03
CA ALA A 132 -1.26 -11.38 16.81
C ALA A 132 -0.56 -10.15 16.19
N GLN A 133 -0.45 -10.10 14.86
CA GLN A 133 0.08 -8.93 14.15
C GLN A 133 -0.85 -7.70 14.32
N PHE A 134 -2.16 -7.86 14.29
CA PHE A 134 -3.08 -6.78 14.59
C PHE A 134 -2.98 -6.33 16.05
N GLU A 135 -2.86 -7.24 16.99
CA GLU A 135 -2.66 -6.92 18.42
C GLU A 135 -1.35 -6.15 18.64
N ALA A 136 -0.26 -6.58 17.99
CA ALA A 136 1.00 -5.86 18.02
C ALA A 136 0.89 -4.45 17.40
N PHE A 137 0.15 -4.29 16.30
CA PHE A 137 -0.11 -2.97 15.72
C PHE A 137 -0.93 -2.10 16.68
N GLN A 138 -2.00 -2.62 17.27
CA GLN A 138 -2.84 -1.90 18.24
C GLN A 138 -2.03 -1.46 19.48
N ALA A 139 -1.09 -2.28 19.94
CA ALA A 139 -0.20 -1.93 21.05
C ALA A 139 0.71 -0.71 20.74
N THR A 140 0.94 -0.38 19.47
CA THR A 140 1.63 0.86 19.10
C THR A 140 0.81 2.12 19.34
N ALA A 141 -0.49 2.02 19.55
CA ALA A 141 -1.46 3.12 19.64
C ALA A 141 -1.49 4.04 18.39
N LEU A 142 -0.94 3.62 17.25
CA LEU A 142 -1.08 4.33 15.98
C LEU A 142 -2.48 4.11 15.40
N PRO A 143 -3.09 5.13 14.78
CA PRO A 143 -4.33 4.96 14.03
C PRO A 143 -4.11 4.01 12.85
N LEU A 144 -4.96 3.00 12.69
CA LEU A 144 -4.88 2.09 11.55
C LEU A 144 -5.47 2.75 10.29
N ASP A 145 -4.60 3.16 9.38
CA ASP A 145 -4.99 3.83 8.13
C ASP A 145 -5.49 2.82 7.07
N HIS A 146 -4.78 1.72 6.90
CA HIS A 146 -5.10 0.66 5.94
C HIS A 146 -4.44 -0.67 6.30
N VAL A 147 -4.78 -1.71 5.53
CA VAL A 147 -4.13 -3.03 5.63
C VAL A 147 -3.70 -3.49 4.24
N ASN A 148 -2.48 -3.99 4.16
CA ASN A 148 -1.94 -4.71 3.02
C ASN A 148 -1.05 -5.87 3.52
N GLY A 149 -0.11 -6.37 2.73
CA GLY A 149 0.77 -7.43 3.21
C GLY A 149 1.98 -7.65 2.31
N HIS A 150 3.03 -8.10 2.94
CA HIS A 150 4.31 -8.39 2.30
C HIS A 150 4.12 -9.35 1.14
N LEU A 151 4.73 -9.04 -0.01
CA LEU A 151 4.50 -9.71 -1.29
C LEU A 151 3.02 -9.85 -1.67
N ASN A 152 2.17 -8.91 -1.20
CA ASN A 152 0.71 -8.92 -1.40
C ASN A 152 0.01 -10.19 -0.89
N PHE A 153 0.60 -10.88 0.10
CA PHE A 153 0.11 -12.14 0.65
C PHE A 153 -1.24 -12.01 1.37
N HIS A 154 -1.63 -10.82 1.75
CA HIS A 154 -2.97 -10.52 2.28
C HIS A 154 -4.10 -10.89 1.32
N LEU A 155 -3.84 -10.95 -0.02
CA LEU A 155 -4.82 -11.41 -1.03
C LEU A 155 -4.88 -12.92 -1.19
N HIS A 156 -3.99 -13.69 -0.54
CA HIS A 156 -4.08 -15.15 -0.53
C HIS A 156 -5.44 -15.58 0.03
N PRO A 157 -6.21 -16.48 -0.62
CA PRO A 157 -7.60 -16.76 -0.25
C PRO A 157 -7.82 -17.13 1.22
N GLY A 158 -6.88 -17.88 1.81
CA GLY A 158 -6.94 -18.25 3.24
C GLY A 158 -6.70 -17.07 4.17
N VAL A 159 -5.73 -16.22 3.86
CA VAL A 159 -5.40 -15.00 4.63
C VAL A 159 -6.50 -13.95 4.48
N PHE A 160 -6.92 -13.72 3.24
CA PHE A 160 -7.98 -12.74 2.94
C PHE A 160 -9.30 -13.07 3.64
N ARG A 161 -9.63 -14.36 3.77
CA ARG A 161 -10.80 -14.81 4.52
C ARG A 161 -10.73 -14.40 5.99
N VAL A 162 -9.57 -14.62 6.65
CA VAL A 162 -9.35 -14.21 8.03
C VAL A 162 -9.51 -12.69 8.16
N LEU A 163 -8.89 -11.93 7.26
CA LEU A 163 -9.01 -10.47 7.25
C LEU A 163 -10.47 -10.01 7.14
N LEU A 164 -11.26 -10.61 6.24
CA LEU A 164 -12.68 -10.27 6.07
C LEU A 164 -13.54 -10.62 7.29
N ASP A 165 -13.27 -11.77 7.90
CA ASP A 165 -14.05 -12.26 9.03
C ASP A 165 -13.78 -11.42 10.31
N GLU A 166 -12.58 -10.87 10.45
CA GLU A 166 -12.14 -10.11 11.61
C GLU A 166 -12.14 -8.58 11.41
N ALA A 167 -12.32 -8.11 10.17
CA ALA A 167 -12.15 -6.70 9.80
C ALA A 167 -12.93 -5.72 10.69
N GLY A 168 -14.20 -6.03 11.00
CA GLY A 168 -15.04 -5.19 11.84
C GLY A 168 -14.52 -5.08 13.28
N ARG A 169 -14.09 -6.20 13.88
CA ARG A 169 -13.53 -6.25 15.23
C ARG A 169 -12.17 -5.53 15.30
N LEU A 170 -11.39 -5.61 14.23
CA LEU A 170 -10.06 -5.03 14.16
C LEU A 170 -10.05 -3.57 13.68
N GLY A 171 -11.21 -2.99 13.40
CA GLY A 171 -11.34 -1.60 12.97
C GLY A 171 -10.80 -1.33 11.55
N VAL A 172 -10.66 -2.37 10.72
CA VAL A 172 -10.20 -2.23 9.33
C VAL A 172 -11.26 -1.52 8.50
N ARG A 173 -10.87 -0.44 7.81
CA ARG A 173 -11.74 0.33 6.92
C ARG A 173 -11.30 0.29 5.47
N SER A 174 -10.00 0.20 5.25
CA SER A 174 -9.39 0.23 3.91
C SER A 174 -8.38 -0.91 3.75
N VAL A 175 -8.42 -1.57 2.59
CA VAL A 175 -7.53 -2.69 2.25
C VAL A 175 -6.97 -2.45 0.86
N ARG A 176 -5.67 -2.69 0.67
CA ARG A 176 -5.07 -2.69 -0.66
C ARG A 176 -5.72 -3.78 -1.51
N LEU A 177 -6.18 -3.40 -2.69
CA LEU A 177 -6.62 -4.34 -3.72
C LEU A 177 -5.63 -4.29 -4.87
N THR A 178 -4.63 -5.17 -4.83
CA THR A 178 -3.48 -5.15 -5.73
C THR A 178 -3.87 -5.53 -7.15
N ARG A 179 -4.28 -4.52 -7.91
CA ARG A 179 -4.62 -4.64 -9.33
C ARG A 179 -3.88 -3.57 -10.11
N ASP A 180 -2.80 -3.99 -10.78
CA ASP A 180 -1.99 -3.11 -11.61
C ASP A 180 -2.35 -3.30 -13.10
N PRO A 181 -2.74 -2.24 -13.83
CA PRO A 181 -3.24 -2.34 -15.20
C PRO A 181 -2.14 -2.75 -16.19
N LEU A 182 -2.14 -4.00 -16.66
CA LEU A 182 -1.09 -4.56 -17.53
C LEU A 182 -0.87 -3.75 -18.81
N ILE A 183 -1.94 -3.45 -19.55
CA ILE A 183 -1.82 -2.75 -20.85
C ILE A 183 -1.18 -1.37 -20.68
N GLN A 184 -1.58 -0.64 -19.65
CA GLN A 184 -1.00 0.65 -19.32
C GLN A 184 0.49 0.50 -18.94
N ASN A 185 0.82 -0.46 -18.07
CA ASN A 185 2.19 -0.71 -17.65
C ASN A 185 3.11 -1.11 -18.81
N LEU A 186 2.64 -1.90 -19.78
CA LEU A 186 3.43 -2.27 -20.96
C LEU A 186 3.76 -1.07 -21.85
N ARG A 187 2.95 -0.01 -21.82
CA ARG A 187 3.24 1.26 -22.52
C ARG A 187 4.19 2.16 -21.74
N LEU A 188 4.09 2.14 -20.40
CA LEU A 188 4.84 3.04 -19.53
C LEU A 188 6.27 2.57 -19.27
N ALA A 189 6.54 1.26 -19.30
CA ALA A 189 7.85 0.71 -18.98
C ALA A 189 8.17 -0.53 -19.81
N PHE A 190 9.45 -0.72 -20.10
CA PHE A 190 9.95 -1.82 -20.93
C PHE A 190 10.58 -2.94 -20.07
N GLY A 191 10.68 -4.14 -20.68
CA GLY A 191 11.32 -5.30 -20.05
C GLY A 191 10.44 -6.05 -19.06
N GLU A 192 10.99 -7.14 -18.51
CA GLU A 192 10.35 -8.03 -17.53
C GLU A 192 8.95 -8.54 -17.91
N TYR A 193 8.71 -8.76 -19.19
CA TYR A 193 7.38 -9.10 -19.71
C TYR A 193 6.77 -10.34 -19.06
N LEU A 194 7.59 -11.39 -18.81
CA LEU A 194 7.11 -12.61 -18.15
C LEU A 194 6.63 -12.33 -16.72
N TYR A 195 7.42 -11.56 -15.95
CA TYR A 195 7.05 -11.11 -14.62
C TYR A 195 5.75 -10.31 -14.65
N ARG A 196 5.66 -9.30 -15.50
CA ARG A 196 4.49 -8.43 -15.61
C ARG A 196 3.24 -9.19 -15.99
N VAL A 197 3.29 -10.05 -17.01
CA VAL A 197 2.13 -10.81 -17.46
C VAL A 197 1.69 -11.81 -16.41
N SER A 198 2.61 -12.56 -15.81
CA SER A 198 2.29 -13.56 -14.78
C SER A 198 1.70 -12.90 -13.52
N HIS A 199 2.30 -11.81 -13.03
CA HIS A 199 1.81 -11.11 -11.85
C HIS A 199 0.48 -10.38 -12.11
N ALA A 200 0.31 -9.76 -13.27
CA ALA A 200 -0.98 -9.18 -13.66
C ALA A 200 -2.09 -10.24 -13.73
N ALA A 201 -1.80 -11.43 -14.26
CA ALA A 201 -2.77 -12.52 -14.33
C ALA A 201 -3.15 -13.01 -12.92
N VAL A 202 -2.17 -13.32 -12.07
CA VAL A 202 -2.40 -13.85 -10.71
C VAL A 202 -3.12 -12.81 -9.85
N PHE A 203 -2.55 -11.62 -9.70
CA PHE A 203 -3.13 -10.59 -8.84
C PHE A 203 -4.39 -9.98 -9.42
N GLY A 204 -4.54 -9.94 -10.74
CA GLY A 204 -5.79 -9.59 -11.41
C GLY A 204 -6.93 -10.57 -11.10
N ALA A 205 -6.64 -11.88 -11.07
CA ALA A 205 -7.63 -12.91 -10.70
C ALA A 205 -7.99 -12.82 -9.21
N LEU A 206 -6.99 -12.70 -8.32
CA LEU A 206 -7.18 -12.53 -6.88
C LEU A 206 -8.00 -11.27 -6.59
N SER A 207 -7.67 -10.13 -7.19
CA SER A 207 -8.39 -8.87 -6.99
C SER A 207 -9.81 -8.92 -7.52
N ARG A 208 -10.05 -9.56 -8.67
CA ARG A 208 -11.40 -9.76 -9.20
C ARG A 208 -12.29 -10.56 -8.25
N ARG A 209 -11.72 -11.60 -7.61
CA ARG A 209 -12.40 -12.40 -6.60
C ARG A 209 -12.64 -11.61 -5.30
N SER A 210 -11.64 -10.82 -4.87
CA SER A 210 -11.67 -10.13 -3.58
C SER A 210 -12.57 -8.89 -3.58
N ARG A 211 -12.68 -8.19 -4.70
CA ARG A 211 -13.43 -6.93 -4.81
C ARG A 211 -14.88 -7.01 -4.33
N PRO A 212 -15.72 -7.97 -4.79
CA PRO A 212 -17.10 -8.08 -4.31
C PRO A 212 -17.18 -8.41 -2.81
N LEU A 213 -16.21 -9.16 -2.28
CA LEU A 213 -16.16 -9.50 -0.86
C LEU A 213 -15.82 -8.28 0.02
N LEU A 214 -14.92 -7.41 -0.44
CA LEU A 214 -14.65 -6.12 0.21
C LEU A 214 -15.91 -5.25 0.24
N ALA A 215 -16.59 -5.12 -0.89
CA ALA A 215 -17.82 -4.33 -1.01
C ALA A 215 -18.93 -4.85 -0.05
N GLN A 216 -19.12 -6.17 0.07
CA GLN A 216 -20.07 -6.78 1.01
C GLN A 216 -19.78 -6.46 2.48
N ARG A 217 -18.52 -6.18 2.82
CA ARG A 217 -18.09 -5.82 4.18
C ARG A 217 -17.94 -4.30 4.38
N GLY A 218 -18.26 -3.48 3.38
CA GLY A 218 -18.09 -2.02 3.43
C GLY A 218 -16.63 -1.59 3.49
N LEU A 219 -15.69 -2.47 3.09
CA LEU A 219 -14.26 -2.18 3.07
C LEU A 219 -13.88 -1.45 1.77
N ARG A 220 -13.08 -0.40 1.90
CA ARG A 220 -12.70 0.50 0.82
C ARG A 220 -11.34 0.11 0.23
N HIS A 221 -11.14 0.46 -1.03
CA HIS A 221 -9.89 0.22 -1.75
C HIS A 221 -9.71 1.22 -2.89
N ALA A 222 -8.49 1.45 -3.34
CA ALA A 222 -8.19 2.23 -4.54
C ALA A 222 -8.72 1.57 -5.82
N GLY A 223 -8.95 2.34 -6.87
CA GLY A 223 -9.42 1.87 -8.17
C GLY A 223 -8.40 0.96 -8.87
N ALA A 224 -7.10 1.29 -8.75
CA ALA A 224 -5.97 0.44 -9.13
C ALA A 224 -4.79 0.73 -8.20
N THR A 225 -3.84 -0.21 -8.18
CA THR A 225 -2.61 -0.12 -7.39
C THR A 225 -1.43 -0.27 -8.35
N TYR A 226 -0.68 0.79 -8.56
CA TYR A 226 0.53 0.83 -9.37
C TYR A 226 1.76 0.48 -8.53
N GLY A 227 2.78 -0.11 -9.15
CA GLY A 227 4.03 -0.52 -8.50
C GLY A 227 4.28 -2.03 -8.53
N LEU A 228 3.22 -2.87 -8.56
CA LEU A 228 3.37 -4.32 -8.65
C LEU A 228 4.19 -4.72 -9.89
N LEU A 229 3.82 -4.20 -11.05
CA LEU A 229 4.44 -4.58 -12.32
C LEU A 229 5.76 -3.85 -12.58
N GLN A 230 6.19 -3.00 -11.66
CA GLN A 230 7.52 -2.38 -11.68
C GLN A 230 8.59 -3.22 -10.98
N ASN A 231 8.20 -4.21 -10.17
CA ASN A 231 9.12 -5.11 -9.49
C ASN A 231 10.23 -4.35 -8.72
N SER A 232 9.82 -3.50 -7.78
CA SER A 232 10.70 -2.60 -7.01
C SER A 232 11.56 -1.67 -7.90
N ARG A 233 10.98 -1.21 -9.02
CA ARG A 233 11.60 -0.23 -9.93
C ARG A 233 10.65 0.93 -10.25
N VAL A 234 10.06 1.52 -9.21
CA VAL A 234 9.30 2.77 -9.32
C VAL A 234 10.30 3.92 -9.45
N THR A 235 10.72 4.20 -10.67
CA THR A 235 11.69 5.25 -10.97
C THR A 235 11.03 6.59 -11.25
N GLU A 236 11.81 7.69 -11.22
CA GLU A 236 11.34 9.02 -11.62
C GLU A 236 10.71 9.00 -13.02
N ASP A 237 11.41 8.38 -13.99
CA ASP A 237 10.94 8.28 -15.39
C ASP A 237 9.59 7.55 -15.49
N TYR A 238 9.40 6.47 -14.70
CA TYR A 238 8.11 5.79 -14.62
C TYR A 238 7.01 6.71 -14.09
N LEU A 239 7.27 7.46 -13.02
CA LEU A 239 6.29 8.38 -12.43
C LEU A 239 5.94 9.54 -13.38
N LEU A 240 6.93 10.11 -14.08
CA LEU A 240 6.71 11.17 -15.06
C LEU A 240 5.84 10.72 -16.25
N ARG A 241 5.83 9.42 -16.56
CA ARG A 241 4.95 8.84 -17.58
C ARG A 241 3.59 8.43 -17.03
N LEU A 242 3.54 7.91 -15.80
CA LEU A 242 2.30 7.44 -15.18
C LEU A 242 1.34 8.58 -14.81
N LEU A 243 1.86 9.58 -14.11
CA LEU A 243 1.03 10.63 -13.50
C LEU A 243 0.16 11.39 -14.53
N PRO A 244 0.66 11.74 -15.73
CA PRO A 244 -0.17 12.38 -16.77
C PRO A 244 -1.32 11.51 -17.29
N GLU A 245 -1.23 10.18 -17.18
CA GLU A 245 -2.26 9.25 -17.65
C GLU A 245 -3.37 8.98 -16.63
N LEU A 246 -3.19 9.41 -15.37
CA LEU A 246 -4.20 9.18 -14.33
C LEU A 246 -5.49 9.94 -14.65
N GLN A 247 -6.61 9.21 -14.58
CA GLN A 247 -7.95 9.73 -14.80
C GLN A 247 -8.61 10.10 -13.44
N PRO A 248 -9.74 10.82 -13.43
CA PRO A 248 -10.50 11.05 -12.20
C PRO A 248 -10.77 9.76 -11.42
N GLY A 249 -10.51 9.80 -10.12
CA GLY A 249 -10.61 8.62 -9.25
C GLY A 249 -9.59 8.64 -8.12
N THR A 250 -9.57 7.55 -7.34
CA THR A 250 -8.58 7.33 -6.28
C THR A 250 -7.67 6.17 -6.67
N TRP A 251 -6.38 6.44 -6.72
CA TRP A 251 -5.34 5.52 -7.15
C TRP A 251 -4.31 5.32 -6.04
N GLU A 252 -3.66 4.18 -6.03
CA GLU A 252 -2.53 3.89 -5.16
C GLU A 252 -1.27 3.68 -6.00
N LEU A 253 -0.18 4.29 -5.57
CA LEU A 253 1.17 3.95 -5.95
C LEU A 253 1.87 3.37 -4.74
N TYR A 254 2.45 2.18 -4.83
CA TYR A 254 3.31 1.67 -3.77
C TYR A 254 4.74 1.43 -4.25
N CYS A 255 5.66 1.54 -3.32
CA CYS A 255 7.09 1.41 -3.54
C CYS A 255 7.79 0.87 -2.28
N HIS A 256 9.09 0.59 -2.38
CA HIS A 256 9.94 0.10 -1.30
C HIS A 256 11.11 1.07 -1.10
N ALA A 257 10.83 2.29 -0.62
CA ALA A 257 11.85 3.31 -0.43
C ALA A 257 12.92 2.86 0.59
N ASP A 258 14.18 2.91 0.20
CA ASP A 258 15.33 2.53 1.01
C ASP A 258 16.55 3.36 0.60
N GLU A 259 17.49 3.62 1.53
CA GLU A 259 18.72 4.39 1.21
C GLU A 259 19.77 3.54 0.48
N GLY A 260 19.62 2.22 0.44
CA GLY A 260 20.51 1.25 -0.19
C GLY A 260 19.94 0.66 -1.47
N ALA A 261 19.40 -0.55 -1.39
CA ALA A 261 18.99 -1.35 -2.55
C ALA A 261 17.91 -0.69 -3.42
N HIS A 262 16.98 0.06 -2.81
CA HIS A 262 15.88 0.73 -3.51
C HIS A 262 16.00 2.26 -3.46
N ARG A 263 17.23 2.78 -3.39
CA ARG A 263 17.50 4.22 -3.37
C ARG A 263 16.87 4.97 -4.54
N HIS A 264 16.79 4.35 -5.70
CA HIS A 264 16.14 4.94 -6.89
C HIS A 264 14.63 5.19 -6.69
N GLU A 265 13.95 4.38 -5.84
CA GLU A 265 12.55 4.63 -5.49
C GLU A 265 12.43 5.81 -4.52
N LEU A 266 13.34 5.93 -3.56
CA LEU A 266 13.42 7.12 -2.70
C LEU A 266 13.66 8.39 -3.53
N GLU A 267 14.64 8.36 -4.45
CA GLU A 267 14.95 9.49 -5.32
C GLU A 267 13.75 9.90 -6.19
N ALA A 268 12.99 8.93 -6.69
CA ALA A 268 11.76 9.20 -7.44
C ALA A 268 10.69 9.90 -6.59
N LEU A 269 10.54 9.52 -5.31
CA LEU A 269 9.59 10.16 -4.39
C LEU A 269 10.02 11.58 -3.98
N LEU A 270 11.32 11.87 -3.99
CA LEU A 270 11.88 13.18 -3.65
C LEU A 270 11.96 14.11 -4.87
N SER A 271 11.71 13.63 -6.08
CA SER A 271 11.92 14.39 -7.31
C SER A 271 11.06 15.66 -7.39
N PRO A 272 11.67 16.84 -7.58
CA PRO A 272 10.94 18.08 -7.85
C PRO A 272 10.08 17.98 -9.12
N ARG A 273 10.60 17.30 -10.17
CA ARG A 273 9.87 17.13 -11.44
C ARG A 273 8.59 16.32 -11.27
N VAL A 274 8.62 15.29 -10.43
CA VAL A 274 7.42 14.50 -10.09
C VAL A 274 6.41 15.37 -9.35
N ARG A 275 6.86 16.21 -8.43
CA ARG A 275 5.99 17.15 -7.71
C ARG A 275 5.35 18.18 -8.65
N GLU A 276 6.13 18.76 -9.56
CA GLU A 276 5.63 19.68 -10.59
C GLU A 276 4.52 19.04 -11.45
N VAL A 277 4.68 17.79 -11.84
CA VAL A 277 3.63 17.06 -12.60
C VAL A 277 2.38 16.84 -11.77
N LEU A 278 2.49 16.48 -10.48
CA LEU A 278 1.34 16.35 -9.58
C LEU A 278 0.56 17.67 -9.51
N GLU A 279 1.26 18.78 -9.29
CA GLU A 279 0.67 20.12 -9.20
C GLU A 279 0.02 20.55 -10.53
N ALA A 280 0.75 20.43 -11.64
CA ALA A 280 0.26 20.80 -12.97
C ALA A 280 -0.98 20.00 -13.41
N ARG A 281 -1.09 18.74 -12.96
CA ARG A 281 -2.23 17.87 -13.23
C ARG A 281 -3.36 17.99 -12.20
N GLY A 282 -3.17 18.78 -11.14
CA GLY A 282 -4.13 18.91 -10.04
C GLY A 282 -4.36 17.58 -9.30
N ILE A 283 -3.33 16.69 -9.24
CA ILE A 283 -3.40 15.42 -8.53
C ILE A 283 -3.24 15.69 -7.04
N ARG A 284 -4.24 15.34 -6.26
CA ARG A 284 -4.21 15.49 -4.80
C ARG A 284 -3.60 14.26 -4.16
N SER A 285 -2.43 14.41 -3.54
CA SER A 285 -1.86 13.37 -2.67
C SER A 285 -2.65 13.27 -1.37
N CYS A 286 -2.95 12.05 -0.91
CA CYS A 286 -3.77 11.80 0.27
C CYS A 286 -3.45 10.45 0.92
N ARG A 287 -3.86 10.27 2.19
CA ARG A 287 -3.82 8.97 2.88
C ARG A 287 -5.06 8.16 2.51
N TYR A 288 -5.06 6.87 2.85
CA TYR A 288 -6.25 6.03 2.68
C TYR A 288 -7.46 6.59 3.44
N SER A 289 -7.27 7.01 4.68
CA SER A 289 -8.31 7.60 5.52
C SER A 289 -8.90 8.91 4.98
N ASP A 290 -8.15 9.65 4.15
CA ASP A 290 -8.58 10.93 3.60
C ASP A 290 -9.33 10.78 2.26
N CYS A 291 -9.04 9.71 1.50
CA CYS A 291 -9.51 9.58 0.11
C CYS A 291 -10.50 8.44 -0.10
N LEU A 292 -10.55 7.49 0.80
CA LEU A 292 -11.40 6.31 0.77
C LEU A 292 -12.31 6.29 1.99
#